data_8e43732476fa70194906032504a60e57
#
_entry.id   8e43732476fa70194906032504a60e57
#
_cell.length_a   1.000
_cell.length_b   1.000
_cell.length_c   1.000
_cell.angle_alpha   90.00
_cell.angle_beta   90.00
_cell.angle_gamma   90.00
#
_symmetry.space_group_name_H-M   'P 1'
#
loop_
_entity.id
_entity.type
_entity.pdbx_description
1 polymer ?
#
loop_
_entity_poly.entity_id
_entity_poly.type
_entity_poly.pdbx_seq_one_letter_code
_entity_poly.pdbx_strand_id
1 'polypeptide(L)'
;MRWGFAVLACVLLCAVAASGRGDARAAACPVTLANQLASTGSATQLITVVATARRSTSGSLRLWRKSGDCWVGVDGPWAAHLGRNGVSENKREGDKTTPAGAFGMQPVMYGVGPNPGVRYRYHRVVCGDWWVEDARSPFYNLFHHVRCGSKPPFRITSEDMSRSPISYRYLAVIDYNTHPIVPGRGSGIFLHVSASGGPTLGCVSLTKAQALTVLRWLDPAASPQIVIGTSATIRDY
;
A
#
# COMPACT_ATOMS: atom_id res chain seq x y z
N MET A 1 10.77 -98.83 11.32
CA MET A 1 10.19 -97.63 11.93
C MET A 1 10.80 -96.41 11.26
N ARG A 2 10.07 -95.72 10.38
CA ARG A 2 10.54 -94.52 9.71
C ARG A 2 9.52 -93.43 10.01
N TRP A 3 9.97 -92.41 10.70
CA TRP A 3 9.15 -91.23 11.04
C TRP A 3 9.39 -90.16 10.00
N GLY A 4 8.35 -89.80 9.29
CA GLY A 4 8.40 -88.64 8.33
C GLY A 4 7.99 -87.39 9.06
N PHE A 5 8.89 -86.32 8.94
CA PHE A 5 8.56 -85.00 9.38
C PHE A 5 7.94 -84.25 8.21
N ALA A 6 6.73 -83.76 8.41
CA ALA A 6 6.08 -82.84 7.50
C ALA A 6 6.49 -81.42 7.88
N VAL A 7 7.10 -80.71 6.98
CA VAL A 7 7.45 -79.25 7.08
C VAL A 7 6.29 -78.44 6.52
N LEU A 8 5.62 -77.74 7.41
CA LEU A 8 4.57 -76.75 7.03
C LEU A 8 5.21 -75.42 6.66
N ALA A 9 5.19 -75.05 5.41
CA ALA A 9 5.67 -73.72 4.92
C ALA A 9 4.53 -72.70 5.10
N CYS A 10 4.69 -71.77 6.05
CA CYS A 10 3.84 -70.59 6.17
C CYS A 10 4.28 -69.51 5.16
N VAL A 11 3.46 -69.27 4.14
CA VAL A 11 3.62 -68.15 3.22
C VAL A 11 3.00 -66.91 3.85
N LEU A 12 3.83 -65.98 4.34
CA LEU A 12 3.39 -64.64 4.72
C LEU A 12 3.15 -63.80 3.48
N LEU A 13 1.88 -63.49 3.15
CA LEU A 13 1.54 -62.43 2.21
C LEU A 13 1.73 -61.06 2.88
N CYS A 14 2.78 -60.35 2.54
CA CYS A 14 2.90 -58.91 2.85
C CYS A 14 1.98 -58.10 1.93
N ALA A 15 0.84 -57.65 2.44
CA ALA A 15 0.02 -56.66 1.76
C ALA A 15 0.72 -55.28 1.83
N VAL A 16 1.28 -54.82 0.70
CA VAL A 16 1.81 -53.44 0.53
C VAL A 16 0.61 -52.53 0.39
N ALA A 17 0.25 -51.83 1.46
CA ALA A 17 -0.70 -50.73 1.39
C ALA A 17 -0.06 -49.56 0.62
N ALA A 18 -0.46 -49.36 -0.61
CA ALA A 18 -0.12 -48.15 -1.38
C ALA A 18 -0.85 -46.97 -0.75
N SER A 19 -0.11 -46.21 0.05
CA SER A 19 -0.57 -44.89 0.54
C SER A 19 -0.66 -43.94 -0.65
N GLY A 20 -1.84 -43.84 -1.26
CA GLY A 20 -2.13 -42.83 -2.25
C GLY A 20 -1.99 -41.46 -1.57
N ARG A 21 -0.87 -40.77 -1.82
CA ARG A 21 -0.76 -39.33 -1.61
C ARG A 21 -1.71 -38.68 -2.61
N GLY A 22 -2.93 -38.41 -2.14
CA GLY A 22 -3.81 -37.51 -2.87
C GLY A 22 -3.12 -36.16 -2.96
N ASP A 23 -2.69 -35.76 -4.14
CA ASP A 23 -2.29 -34.38 -4.42
C ASP A 23 -3.47 -33.49 -4.08
N ALA A 24 -3.43 -32.88 -2.91
CA ALA A 24 -4.37 -31.84 -2.54
C ALA A 24 -4.15 -30.67 -3.49
N ARG A 25 -4.89 -30.66 -4.60
CA ARG A 25 -4.90 -29.56 -5.55
C ARG A 25 -5.20 -28.29 -4.78
N ALA A 26 -4.24 -27.38 -4.71
CA ALA A 26 -4.44 -26.12 -4.04
C ALA A 26 -5.73 -25.49 -4.55
N ALA A 27 -6.65 -25.15 -3.63
CA ALA A 27 -7.91 -24.55 -4.01
C ALA A 27 -7.65 -23.23 -4.74
N ALA A 28 -8.28 -23.04 -5.89
CA ALA A 28 -8.12 -21.81 -6.66
C ALA A 28 -8.57 -20.60 -5.83
N CYS A 29 -7.83 -19.50 -5.91
CA CYS A 29 -8.19 -18.29 -5.19
C CYS A 29 -9.56 -17.74 -5.63
N PRO A 30 -10.33 -17.14 -4.71
CA PRO A 30 -11.58 -16.46 -5.05
C PRO A 30 -11.36 -15.39 -6.11
N VAL A 31 -12.32 -15.22 -7.01
CA VAL A 31 -12.28 -14.18 -8.05
C VAL A 31 -12.53 -12.83 -7.38
N THR A 32 -11.47 -12.18 -6.94
CA THR A 32 -11.49 -10.83 -6.36
C THR A 32 -10.53 -9.92 -7.13
N LEU A 33 -10.67 -8.60 -6.99
CA LEU A 33 -9.75 -7.67 -7.62
C LEU A 33 -8.29 -7.96 -7.24
N ALA A 34 -8.02 -8.15 -5.95
CA ALA A 34 -6.65 -8.36 -5.46
C ALA A 34 -6.01 -9.64 -6.03
N ASN A 35 -6.80 -10.69 -6.28
CA ASN A 35 -6.32 -11.95 -6.89
C ASN A 35 -6.21 -11.86 -8.44
N GLN A 36 -6.58 -10.72 -9.03
CA GLN A 36 -6.50 -10.47 -10.47
C GLN A 36 -5.46 -9.41 -10.86
N LEU A 37 -4.71 -8.86 -9.90
CA LEU A 37 -3.63 -7.92 -10.17
C LEU A 37 -2.46 -8.65 -10.84
N ALA A 38 -1.78 -7.98 -11.77
CA ALA A 38 -0.68 -8.55 -12.54
C ALA A 38 0.51 -8.93 -11.64
N SER A 39 0.81 -8.10 -10.64
CA SER A 39 1.87 -8.39 -9.68
C SER A 39 1.66 -7.65 -8.36
N THR A 40 1.90 -8.35 -7.27
CA THR A 40 1.95 -7.78 -5.92
C THR A 40 3.29 -8.03 -5.23
N GLY A 41 4.29 -8.52 -5.97
CA GLY A 41 5.64 -8.79 -5.46
C GLY A 41 5.63 -9.66 -4.21
N SER A 42 6.43 -9.27 -3.21
CA SER A 42 6.52 -9.93 -1.90
C SER A 42 5.49 -9.40 -0.88
N ALA A 43 4.58 -8.51 -1.28
CA ALA A 43 3.60 -7.92 -0.38
C ALA A 43 2.69 -8.98 0.26
N THR A 44 2.42 -8.83 1.55
CA THR A 44 1.42 -9.62 2.28
C THR A 44 0.29 -8.74 2.84
N GLN A 45 0.42 -7.42 2.69
CA GLN A 45 -0.64 -6.43 2.87
C GLN A 45 -0.78 -5.59 1.61
N LEU A 46 -2.03 -5.36 1.18
CA LEU A 46 -2.33 -4.65 -0.05
C LEU A 46 -3.48 -3.68 0.17
N ILE A 47 -3.33 -2.48 -0.36
CA ILE A 47 -4.39 -1.48 -0.48
C ILE A 47 -4.73 -1.37 -1.96
N THR A 48 -5.99 -1.49 -2.34
CA THR A 48 -6.45 -1.14 -3.69
C THR A 48 -7.28 0.13 -3.64
N VAL A 49 -7.04 1.04 -4.59
CA VAL A 49 -7.82 2.28 -4.76
C VAL A 49 -8.31 2.33 -6.20
N VAL A 50 -9.60 2.11 -6.38
CA VAL A 50 -10.23 1.99 -7.71
C VAL A 50 -11.04 3.23 -8.02
N ALA A 51 -10.59 4.04 -8.96
CA ALA A 51 -11.35 5.12 -9.55
C ALA A 51 -12.27 4.57 -10.68
N THR A 52 -13.47 5.09 -10.83
CA THR A 52 -14.37 4.64 -11.90
C THR A 52 -13.90 5.05 -13.30
N ALA A 53 -13.22 6.20 -13.40
CA ALA A 53 -12.67 6.73 -14.65
C ALA A 53 -11.43 7.60 -14.35
N ARG A 54 -10.65 7.92 -15.39
CA ARG A 54 -9.43 8.77 -15.26
C ARG A 54 -9.67 10.13 -14.60
N ARG A 55 -10.85 10.73 -14.81
CA ARG A 55 -11.20 12.04 -14.24
C ARG A 55 -11.94 11.95 -12.91
N SER A 56 -12.14 10.76 -12.36
CA SER A 56 -12.79 10.59 -11.07
C SER A 56 -11.92 11.16 -9.95
N THR A 57 -12.51 12.03 -9.16
CA THR A 57 -11.88 12.66 -7.98
C THR A 57 -12.09 11.86 -6.70
N SER A 58 -12.69 10.69 -6.83
CA SER A 58 -12.88 9.72 -5.75
C SER A 58 -12.68 8.30 -6.26
N GLY A 59 -12.40 7.40 -5.35
CA GLY A 59 -12.25 5.98 -5.62
C GLY A 59 -12.70 5.13 -4.45
N SER A 60 -12.81 3.83 -4.69
CA SER A 60 -13.11 2.81 -3.68
C SER A 60 -11.81 2.24 -3.15
N LEU A 61 -11.52 2.43 -1.85
CA LEU A 61 -10.35 1.89 -1.17
C LEU A 61 -10.73 0.63 -0.39
N ARG A 62 -9.94 -0.43 -0.55
CA ARG A 62 -10.10 -1.68 0.19
C ARG A 62 -8.76 -2.21 0.68
N LEU A 63 -8.78 -2.85 1.85
CA LEU A 63 -7.64 -3.52 2.46
C LEU A 63 -7.71 -5.03 2.21
N TRP A 64 -6.55 -5.64 1.93
CA TRP A 64 -6.39 -7.05 1.67
C TRP A 64 -5.17 -7.60 2.39
N ARG A 65 -5.26 -8.82 2.87
CA ARG A 65 -4.14 -9.56 3.46
C ARG A 65 -3.94 -10.87 2.70
N LYS A 66 -2.70 -11.26 2.50
CA LYS A 66 -2.36 -12.55 1.92
C LYS A 66 -2.62 -13.67 2.93
N SER A 67 -3.27 -14.73 2.47
CA SER A 67 -3.56 -15.95 3.24
C SER A 67 -3.25 -17.15 2.33
N GLY A 68 -2.12 -17.82 2.57
CA GLY A 68 -1.52 -18.71 1.59
C GLY A 68 -1.19 -17.93 0.32
N ASP A 69 -1.62 -18.43 -0.84
CA ASP A 69 -1.40 -17.77 -2.12
C ASP A 69 -2.49 -16.74 -2.49
N CYS A 70 -3.56 -16.64 -1.71
CA CYS A 70 -4.72 -15.84 -2.04
C CYS A 70 -4.79 -14.53 -1.23
N TRP A 71 -5.33 -13.49 -1.86
CA TRP A 71 -5.72 -12.26 -1.19
C TRP A 71 -7.12 -12.37 -0.61
N VAL A 72 -7.25 -12.04 0.67
CA VAL A 72 -8.52 -12.02 1.41
C VAL A 72 -8.82 -10.59 1.85
N GLY A 73 -10.05 -10.13 1.66
CA GLY A 73 -10.48 -8.81 2.11
C GLY A 73 -10.43 -8.69 3.63
N VAL A 74 -9.89 -7.57 4.10
CA VAL A 74 -9.78 -7.25 5.54
C VAL A 74 -10.80 -6.20 5.94
N ASP A 75 -10.88 -5.10 5.16
CA ASP A 75 -11.77 -3.97 5.48
C ASP A 75 -12.08 -3.13 4.24
N GLY A 76 -13.06 -2.24 4.33
CA GLY A 76 -13.59 -1.49 3.21
C GLY A 76 -14.70 -2.25 2.47
N PRO A 77 -15.18 -1.77 1.31
CA PRO A 77 -14.69 -0.59 0.60
C PRO A 77 -15.09 0.72 1.28
N TRP A 78 -14.20 1.69 1.22
CA TRP A 78 -14.43 3.05 1.68
C TRP A 78 -14.26 4.06 0.54
N ALA A 79 -15.02 5.14 0.55
CA ALA A 79 -14.80 6.24 -0.37
C ALA A 79 -13.49 6.96 0.01
N ALA A 80 -12.55 7.02 -0.94
CA ALA A 80 -11.33 7.80 -0.84
C ALA A 80 -11.39 8.98 -1.80
N HIS A 81 -10.90 10.15 -1.39
CA HIS A 81 -10.73 11.29 -2.29
C HIS A 81 -9.38 11.21 -2.99
N LEU A 82 -9.38 11.57 -4.25
CA LEU A 82 -8.24 11.55 -5.15
C LEU A 82 -7.94 12.95 -5.68
N GLY A 83 -6.94 13.05 -6.53
CA GLY A 83 -6.54 14.29 -7.16
C GLY A 83 -7.70 15.00 -7.86
N ARG A 84 -7.72 16.32 -7.78
CA ARG A 84 -8.75 17.18 -8.40
C ARG A 84 -8.89 16.95 -9.91
N ASN A 85 -7.82 16.53 -10.56
CA ASN A 85 -7.80 16.20 -11.99
C ASN A 85 -7.85 14.68 -12.25
N GLY A 86 -8.22 13.88 -11.23
CA GLY A 86 -8.39 12.44 -11.31
C GLY A 86 -7.08 11.66 -11.12
N VAL A 87 -6.90 10.57 -11.87
CA VAL A 87 -5.75 9.66 -11.78
C VAL A 87 -4.95 9.65 -13.09
N SER A 88 -3.62 9.48 -13.01
CA SER A 88 -2.72 9.52 -14.16
C SER A 88 -1.52 8.59 -14.01
N GLU A 89 -1.22 7.83 -15.06
CA GLU A 89 0.03 7.05 -15.20
C GLU A 89 1.23 7.96 -15.52
N ASN A 90 0.95 9.16 -16.07
CA ASN A 90 1.96 10.14 -16.48
C ASN A 90 1.88 11.40 -15.60
N LYS A 91 1.79 11.19 -14.28
CA LYS A 91 1.74 12.29 -13.32
C LYS A 91 2.92 13.24 -13.50
N ARG A 92 2.65 14.55 -13.34
CA ARG A 92 3.64 15.62 -13.33
C ARG A 92 3.46 16.52 -12.10
N GLU A 93 4.53 17.22 -11.75
CA GLU A 93 4.47 18.21 -10.66
C GLU A 93 3.39 19.26 -10.92
N GLY A 94 2.55 19.52 -9.91
CA GLY A 94 1.47 20.50 -9.97
C GLY A 94 0.26 20.14 -10.83
N ASP A 95 0.20 18.96 -11.48
CA ASP A 95 -0.91 18.54 -12.34
C ASP A 95 -2.19 18.16 -11.59
N LYS A 96 -2.11 18.04 -10.26
CA LYS A 96 -3.22 17.69 -9.35
C LYS A 96 -3.87 16.35 -9.64
N THR A 97 -3.16 15.43 -10.29
CA THR A 97 -3.62 14.04 -10.45
C THR A 97 -3.03 13.14 -9.36
N THR A 98 -3.75 12.09 -8.98
CA THR A 98 -3.19 10.98 -8.19
C THR A 98 -2.45 10.04 -9.15
N PRO A 99 -1.22 9.60 -8.83
CA PRO A 99 -0.51 8.65 -9.69
C PRO A 99 -1.26 7.31 -9.72
N ALA A 100 -1.36 6.72 -10.91
CA ALA A 100 -1.83 5.35 -11.11
C ALA A 100 -0.62 4.40 -11.22
N GLY A 101 -0.73 3.22 -10.61
CA GLY A 101 0.34 2.23 -10.54
C GLY A 101 0.34 1.45 -9.24
N ALA A 102 1.34 0.60 -9.05
CA ALA A 102 1.62 -0.13 -7.81
C ALA A 102 2.82 0.52 -7.10
N PHE A 103 2.65 0.86 -5.83
CA PHE A 103 3.64 1.60 -5.03
C PHE A 103 3.80 0.95 -3.67
N GLY A 104 5.01 1.01 -3.09
CA GLY A 104 5.27 0.71 -1.70
C GLY A 104 4.82 1.84 -0.77
N MET A 105 5.16 1.68 0.51
CA MET A 105 5.01 2.69 1.55
C MET A 105 6.37 3.04 2.12
N GLN A 106 6.70 4.32 2.27
CA GLN A 106 7.97 4.75 2.86
C GLN A 106 8.06 4.37 4.35
N PRO A 107 9.28 4.19 4.88
CA PRO A 107 9.50 3.60 6.21
C PRO A 107 9.11 4.51 7.38
N VAL A 108 8.74 5.76 7.12
CA VAL A 108 8.36 6.72 8.16
C VAL A 108 6.96 7.25 7.88
N MET A 109 6.11 7.18 8.89
CA MET A 109 4.82 7.87 8.92
C MET A 109 4.97 9.20 9.65
N TYR A 110 4.16 10.16 9.30
CA TYR A 110 4.22 11.52 9.83
C TYR A 110 2.88 11.96 10.40
N GLY A 111 2.89 12.99 11.24
CA GLY A 111 1.65 13.63 11.65
C GLY A 111 1.85 14.70 12.70
N VAL A 112 1.03 15.76 12.64
CA VAL A 112 0.97 16.80 13.66
C VAL A 112 0.48 16.27 15.00
N GLY A 113 -0.34 15.20 14.98
CA GLY A 113 -0.80 14.51 16.18
C GLY A 113 0.28 13.65 16.84
N PRO A 114 0.05 13.20 18.08
CA PRO A 114 0.90 12.19 18.69
C PRO A 114 0.81 10.88 17.92
N ASN A 115 1.84 10.00 18.08
CA ASN A 115 1.81 8.67 17.45
C ASN A 115 0.48 7.96 17.79
N PRO A 116 -0.32 7.60 16.77
CA PRO A 116 -1.61 6.97 17.00
C PRO A 116 -1.53 5.46 17.27
N GLY A 117 -0.35 4.89 17.46
CA GLY A 117 -0.14 3.45 17.65
C GLY A 117 0.16 2.72 16.32
N VAL A 118 0.89 3.35 15.40
CA VAL A 118 1.35 2.73 14.17
C VAL A 118 2.60 1.85 14.40
N ARG A 119 2.80 0.83 13.57
CA ARG A 119 3.98 -0.07 13.61
C ARG A 119 5.19 0.49 12.89
N TYR A 120 4.97 1.51 12.06
CA TYR A 120 6.02 2.24 11.36
C TYR A 120 6.78 3.17 12.30
N ARG A 121 7.99 3.56 11.94
CA ARG A 121 8.63 4.73 12.56
C ARG A 121 7.69 5.92 12.40
N TYR A 122 7.56 6.72 13.45
CA TYR A 122 6.65 7.86 13.43
C TYR A 122 7.41 9.14 13.76
N HIS A 123 7.29 10.13 12.88
CA HIS A 123 7.80 11.46 13.10
C HIS A 123 6.64 12.42 13.40
N ARG A 124 6.67 13.02 14.59
CA ARG A 124 5.70 14.07 14.93
C ARG A 124 6.10 15.35 14.23
N VAL A 125 5.25 15.82 13.32
CA VAL A 125 5.46 17.05 12.55
C VAL A 125 5.45 18.26 13.47
N VAL A 126 6.49 19.09 13.34
CA VAL A 126 6.68 20.35 14.07
C VAL A 126 6.95 21.49 13.10
N CYS A 127 7.01 22.74 13.61
CA CYS A 127 7.40 23.90 12.81
C CYS A 127 8.78 23.68 12.16
N GLY A 128 8.87 23.97 10.86
CA GLY A 128 10.08 23.77 10.08
C GLY A 128 10.18 22.44 9.37
N ASP A 129 9.18 21.58 9.50
CA ASP A 129 9.09 20.33 8.76
C ASP A 129 8.42 20.52 7.41
N TRP A 130 9.14 20.21 6.37
CA TRP A 130 8.73 20.42 4.98
C TRP A 130 8.75 19.11 4.20
N TRP A 131 7.83 18.99 3.26
CA TRP A 131 7.99 18.12 2.10
C TRP A 131 8.39 18.96 0.91
N VAL A 132 9.56 18.69 0.31
CA VAL A 132 10.12 19.57 -0.70
C VAL A 132 9.56 19.24 -2.08
N GLU A 133 8.80 20.19 -2.67
CA GLU A 133 8.15 20.06 -3.98
C GLU A 133 8.81 20.93 -5.06
N ASP A 134 9.88 21.65 -4.73
CA ASP A 134 10.67 22.42 -5.71
C ASP A 134 11.54 21.47 -6.53
N ALA A 135 11.14 21.21 -7.79
CA ALA A 135 11.85 20.31 -8.71
C ALA A 135 13.30 20.74 -9.03
N ARG A 136 13.73 21.94 -8.63
CA ARG A 136 15.11 22.42 -8.79
C ARG A 136 15.94 22.25 -7.52
N SER A 137 15.31 21.84 -6.42
CA SER A 137 15.98 21.57 -5.17
C SER A 137 16.64 20.18 -5.18
N PRO A 138 17.84 20.02 -4.61
CA PRO A 138 18.43 18.71 -4.39
C PRO A 138 17.64 17.86 -3.40
N PHE A 139 16.71 18.47 -2.65
CA PHE A 139 15.83 17.82 -1.69
C PHE A 139 14.45 17.47 -2.28
N TYR A 140 14.26 17.63 -3.59
CA TYR A 140 12.97 17.37 -4.24
C TYR A 140 12.39 15.98 -3.88
N ASN A 141 11.12 15.97 -3.54
CA ASN A 141 10.36 14.81 -3.09
C ASN A 141 10.92 14.11 -1.82
N LEU A 142 11.55 14.89 -0.95
CA LEU A 142 12.09 14.43 0.33
C LEU A 142 11.52 15.25 1.48
N PHE A 143 11.45 14.61 2.66
CA PHE A 143 11.28 15.32 3.91
C PHE A 143 12.54 16.12 4.23
N HIS A 144 12.37 17.38 4.67
CA HIS A 144 13.47 18.24 5.06
C HIS A 144 13.08 19.12 6.25
N HIS A 145 13.90 19.11 7.30
CA HIS A 145 13.72 20.00 8.44
C HIS A 145 14.53 21.27 8.29
N VAL A 146 13.88 22.40 8.47
CA VAL A 146 14.51 23.73 8.51
C VAL A 146 14.23 24.35 9.86
N ARG A 147 15.20 25.06 10.42
CA ARG A 147 14.97 25.78 11.70
C ARG A 147 13.68 26.61 11.60
N CYS A 148 12.79 26.43 12.57
CA CYS A 148 11.51 27.14 12.62
C CYS A 148 11.73 28.68 12.51
N GLY A 149 10.97 29.32 11.62
CA GLY A 149 11.09 30.75 11.34
C GLY A 149 12.23 31.14 10.39
N SER A 150 13.11 30.22 9.99
CA SER A 150 14.14 30.51 8.99
C SER A 150 13.59 30.38 7.56
N LYS A 151 14.21 31.11 6.62
CA LYS A 151 13.91 30.96 5.19
C LYS A 151 14.42 29.60 4.71
N PRO A 152 13.56 28.74 4.10
CA PRO A 152 13.99 27.45 3.58
C PRO A 152 14.92 27.62 2.36
N PRO A 153 15.85 26.67 2.11
CA PRO A 153 16.76 26.68 0.98
C PRO A 153 16.11 26.25 -0.35
N PHE A 154 14.79 26.21 -0.41
CA PHE A 154 13.97 25.85 -1.56
C PHE A 154 12.78 26.81 -1.66
N ARG A 155 12.01 26.73 -2.75
CA ARG A 155 10.84 27.58 -2.94
C ARG A 155 9.75 27.27 -1.93
N ILE A 156 9.03 28.29 -1.48
CA ILE A 156 7.88 28.17 -0.57
C ILE A 156 6.64 27.51 -1.19
N THR A 157 6.72 27.10 -2.47
CA THR A 157 5.73 26.21 -3.10
C THR A 157 5.79 24.78 -2.53
N SER A 158 6.90 24.45 -1.83
CA SER A 158 7.02 23.21 -1.05
C SER A 158 6.02 23.22 0.11
N GLU A 159 5.63 22.03 0.53
CA GLU A 159 4.60 21.84 1.57
C GLU A 159 5.20 22.02 2.97
N ASP A 160 4.84 23.12 3.67
CA ASP A 160 5.06 23.25 5.12
C ASP A 160 4.04 22.35 5.85
N MET A 161 4.48 21.17 6.22
CA MET A 161 3.61 20.11 6.77
C MET A 161 2.90 20.54 8.05
N SER A 162 3.48 21.45 8.84
CA SER A 162 2.89 21.93 10.09
C SER A 162 1.65 22.81 9.88
N ARG A 163 1.48 23.36 8.68
CA ARG A 163 0.36 24.27 8.35
C ARG A 163 -0.91 23.56 7.92
N SER A 164 -0.86 22.24 7.76
CA SER A 164 -2.03 21.40 7.39
C SER A 164 -2.49 20.49 8.54
N PRO A 165 -2.80 21.01 9.75
CA PRO A 165 -2.95 20.20 10.97
C PRO A 165 -4.14 19.23 10.93
N ILE A 166 -5.12 19.44 10.06
CA ILE A 166 -6.24 18.51 9.87
C ILE A 166 -5.84 17.42 8.87
N SER A 167 -5.40 17.82 7.66
CA SER A 167 -5.00 16.87 6.62
C SER A 167 -3.81 16.02 7.08
N TYR A 168 -2.82 16.65 7.69
CA TYR A 168 -1.61 15.99 8.16
C TYR A 168 -1.66 15.65 9.65
N ARG A 169 -2.89 15.44 10.16
CA ARG A 169 -3.05 14.91 11.51
C ARG A 169 -2.32 13.57 11.65
N TYR A 170 -2.43 12.72 10.61
CA TYR A 170 -1.74 11.44 10.44
C TYR A 170 -1.60 11.15 8.96
N LEU A 171 -0.45 10.71 8.51
CA LEU A 171 -0.21 10.34 7.14
C LEU A 171 0.86 9.25 6.97
N ALA A 172 0.73 8.49 5.89
CA ALA A 172 1.78 7.63 5.34
C ALA A 172 2.21 8.17 3.97
N VAL A 173 3.49 8.05 3.65
CA VAL A 173 4.03 8.45 2.35
C VAL A 173 3.91 7.27 1.39
N ILE A 174 3.22 7.48 0.28
CA ILE A 174 3.17 6.53 -0.84
C ILE A 174 4.49 6.66 -1.61
N ASP A 175 5.12 5.51 -1.88
CA ASP A 175 6.47 5.43 -2.44
C ASP A 175 6.49 5.73 -3.96
N TYR A 176 5.90 6.87 -4.33
CA TYR A 176 5.83 7.36 -5.70
C TYR A 176 7.00 8.31 -6.00
N ASN A 177 7.66 8.10 -7.13
CA ASN A 177 8.79 8.93 -7.61
C ASN A 177 9.91 9.07 -6.58
N THR A 178 10.31 7.98 -5.96
CA THR A 178 11.29 7.96 -4.86
C THR A 178 12.57 7.20 -5.21
N HIS A 179 12.51 6.18 -6.07
CA HIS A 179 13.64 5.36 -6.46
C HIS A 179 13.62 5.00 -7.96
N PRO A 180 14.27 5.78 -8.84
CA PRO A 180 14.95 7.05 -8.58
C PRO A 180 13.95 8.21 -8.47
N ILE A 181 14.36 9.29 -7.77
CA ILE A 181 13.64 10.54 -7.82
C ILE A 181 13.90 11.22 -9.16
N VAL A 182 12.84 11.55 -9.89
CA VAL A 182 12.90 12.26 -11.16
C VAL A 182 12.22 13.62 -11.00
N PRO A 183 12.99 14.73 -11.05
CA PRO A 183 12.42 16.07 -10.92
C PRO A 183 11.30 16.34 -11.93
N GLY A 184 10.21 16.94 -11.43
CA GLY A 184 9.05 17.28 -12.25
C GLY A 184 8.05 16.12 -12.50
N ARG A 185 8.33 14.89 -12.03
CA ARG A 185 7.42 13.75 -12.15
C ARG A 185 6.36 13.71 -11.04
N GLY A 186 6.34 14.68 -10.16
CA GLY A 186 5.44 14.80 -9.01
C GLY A 186 6.10 14.40 -7.69
N SER A 187 5.64 15.00 -6.61
CA SER A 187 6.14 14.86 -5.25
C SER A 187 5.00 14.83 -4.25
N GLY A 188 5.30 14.51 -2.99
CA GLY A 188 4.37 14.66 -1.87
C GLY A 188 3.08 13.83 -1.99
N ILE A 189 3.17 12.57 -2.41
CA ILE A 189 1.99 11.70 -2.53
C ILE A 189 1.76 10.94 -1.23
N PHE A 190 0.70 11.30 -0.52
CA PHE A 190 0.38 10.76 0.80
C PHE A 190 -0.97 10.04 0.84
N LEU A 191 -1.09 9.09 1.76
CA LEU A 191 -2.36 8.62 2.29
C LEU A 191 -2.60 9.35 3.62
N HIS A 192 -3.64 10.20 3.69
CA HIS A 192 -3.83 11.11 4.82
C HIS A 192 -5.30 11.33 5.21
N VAL A 193 -5.53 12.12 6.26
CA VAL A 193 -6.87 12.51 6.73
C VAL A 193 -7.46 13.56 5.78
N SER A 194 -8.71 13.36 5.35
CA SER A 194 -9.45 14.37 4.59
C SER A 194 -9.88 15.53 5.50
N ALA A 195 -9.54 16.75 5.14
CA ALA A 195 -9.93 17.96 5.89
C ALA A 195 -11.32 18.47 5.50
N SER A 196 -11.69 18.38 4.23
CA SER A 196 -12.89 19.03 3.68
C SER A 196 -13.88 18.07 3.03
N GLY A 197 -13.55 16.77 2.95
CA GLY A 197 -14.36 15.81 2.20
C GLY A 197 -14.35 16.05 0.69
N GLY A 198 -13.33 16.73 0.16
CA GLY A 198 -13.17 17.07 -1.25
C GLY A 198 -11.91 16.52 -1.90
N PRO A 199 -11.72 16.77 -3.21
CA PRO A 199 -10.55 16.33 -3.96
C PRO A 199 -9.23 16.88 -3.40
N THR A 200 -8.15 16.10 -3.57
CA THR A 200 -6.79 16.44 -3.15
C THR A 200 -6.00 17.13 -4.28
N LEU A 201 -4.74 17.44 -4.04
CA LEU A 201 -3.79 17.88 -5.05
C LEU A 201 -2.97 16.72 -5.66
N GLY A 202 -3.35 15.47 -5.34
CA GLY A 202 -2.70 14.26 -5.83
C GLY A 202 -2.65 13.12 -4.82
N CYS A 203 -2.84 13.41 -3.56
CA CYS A 203 -2.87 12.43 -2.47
C CYS A 203 -4.13 11.54 -2.51
N VAL A 204 -4.11 10.49 -1.69
CA VAL A 204 -5.27 9.67 -1.34
C VAL A 204 -5.72 10.10 0.07
N SER A 205 -6.95 10.58 0.23
CA SER A 205 -7.42 10.96 1.56
C SER A 205 -8.71 10.24 1.97
N LEU A 206 -8.83 10.00 3.26
CA LEU A 206 -9.91 9.26 3.92
C LEU A 206 -10.46 10.05 5.10
N THR A 207 -11.62 9.68 5.62
CA THR A 207 -12.06 10.19 6.93
C THR A 207 -10.99 9.85 7.99
N LYS A 208 -10.93 10.63 9.07
CA LYS A 208 -9.96 10.41 10.15
C LYS A 208 -10.02 8.98 10.72
N ALA A 209 -11.23 8.45 10.91
CA ALA A 209 -11.41 7.09 11.42
C ALA A 209 -10.82 6.03 10.46
N GLN A 210 -11.14 6.11 9.18
CA GLN A 210 -10.64 5.21 8.15
C GLN A 210 -9.13 5.33 7.96
N ALA A 211 -8.58 6.54 7.91
CA ALA A 211 -7.14 6.77 7.83
C ALA A 211 -6.42 6.12 9.02
N LEU A 212 -6.92 6.28 10.24
CA LEU A 212 -6.35 5.63 11.43
C LEU A 212 -6.42 4.11 11.36
N THR A 213 -7.53 3.54 10.87
CA THR A 213 -7.66 2.09 10.65
C THR A 213 -6.58 1.60 9.70
N VAL A 214 -6.40 2.27 8.55
CA VAL A 214 -5.36 1.90 7.57
C VAL A 214 -3.96 2.02 8.17
N LEU A 215 -3.62 3.18 8.76
CA LEU A 215 -2.27 3.44 9.25
C LEU A 215 -1.84 2.49 10.38
N ARG A 216 -2.77 2.12 11.28
CA ARG A 216 -2.53 1.16 12.36
C ARG A 216 -2.43 -0.28 11.86
N TRP A 217 -3.16 -0.61 10.79
CA TRP A 217 -3.15 -1.94 10.20
C TRP A 217 -1.85 -2.21 9.44
N LEU A 218 -1.28 -1.19 8.78
CA LEU A 218 -0.04 -1.32 8.01
C LEU A 218 1.12 -1.78 8.89
N ASP A 219 1.86 -2.77 8.38
CA ASP A 219 3.04 -3.35 9.01
C ASP A 219 4.22 -3.33 8.03
N PRO A 220 5.35 -2.68 8.34
CA PRO A 220 6.50 -2.66 7.43
C PRO A 220 7.06 -4.05 7.13
N ALA A 221 6.92 -5.01 8.07
CA ALA A 221 7.36 -6.40 7.85
C ALA A 221 6.52 -7.14 6.80
N ALA A 222 5.31 -6.64 6.49
CA ALA A 222 4.41 -7.18 5.47
C ALA A 222 4.70 -6.65 4.06
N SER A 223 5.72 -5.80 3.88
CA SER A 223 6.05 -5.12 2.62
C SER A 223 4.81 -4.54 1.92
N PRO A 224 4.00 -3.70 2.59
CA PRO A 224 2.70 -3.32 2.09
C PRO A 224 2.79 -2.54 0.78
N GLN A 225 1.83 -2.80 -0.10
CA GLN A 225 1.65 -2.07 -1.35
C GLN A 225 0.30 -1.36 -1.40
N ILE A 226 0.27 -0.26 -2.14
CA ILE A 226 -0.94 0.41 -2.59
C ILE A 226 -1.00 0.39 -4.11
N VAL A 227 -2.09 -0.12 -4.66
CA VAL A 227 -2.34 -0.15 -6.10
C VAL A 227 -3.48 0.82 -6.40
N ILE A 228 -3.19 1.80 -7.24
CA ILE A 228 -4.12 2.88 -7.60
C ILE A 228 -4.36 2.83 -9.10
N GLY A 229 -5.61 2.80 -9.53
CA GLY A 229 -5.95 2.79 -10.94
C GLY A 229 -7.42 3.00 -11.19
N THR A 230 -7.80 2.99 -12.47
CA THR A 230 -9.21 2.97 -12.85
C THR A 230 -9.74 1.53 -12.86
N SER A 231 -11.06 1.37 -12.86
CA SER A 231 -11.68 0.05 -13.03
C SER A 231 -11.22 -0.68 -14.30
N ALA A 232 -10.78 0.06 -15.33
CA ALA A 232 -10.27 -0.49 -16.58
C ALA A 232 -8.82 -0.92 -16.53
N THR A 233 -7.95 -0.22 -15.73
CA THR A 233 -6.48 -0.39 -15.80
C THR A 233 -5.86 -0.98 -14.54
N ILE A 234 -6.57 -1.02 -13.42
CA ILE A 234 -5.97 -1.40 -12.12
C ILE A 234 -5.42 -2.84 -12.11
N ARG A 235 -5.96 -3.72 -12.96
CA ARG A 235 -5.49 -5.12 -13.05
C ARG A 235 -4.15 -5.27 -13.77
N ASP A 236 -3.75 -4.25 -14.51
CA ASP A 236 -2.50 -4.26 -15.30
C ASP A 236 -1.26 -4.01 -14.41
N TYR A 237 -1.47 -3.67 -13.13
CA TYR A 237 -0.44 -3.40 -12.12
C TYR A 237 -0.16 -4.59 -11.21
#